data_ff7c90a264acc44cac6d5bc4d5b4445b
#
_entry.id   ff7c90a264acc44cac6d5bc4d5b4445b
#
_cell.length_a   1.000
_cell.length_b   1.000
_cell.length_c   1.000
_cell.angle_alpha   90.00
_cell.angle_beta   90.00
_cell.angle_gamma   90.00
#
_symmetry.space_group_name_H-M   'P 1'
#
loop_
_entity.id
_entity.type
_entity.pdbx_description
1 polymer ?
#
loop_
_entity_poly.entity_id
_entity_poly.type
_entity_poly.pdbx_seq_one_letter_code
_entity_poly.pdbx_strand_id
1 'polypeptide(L)'
;MENRVVNTMNSNMATVIWQQYQSGLNYFERSGLTKEWEDCEKFYEGNQWPKATKKTKNLPRPVINLCAMIADNKKAGILSEKIKLVYTPSEMFGERLEQAQEGANIFTKFADNISKELRQDELDEHAIEYGTQFGTYIYHYFWDNNVLGGMETPYLGGERGEVLKPSNVIVSNPREIDVQKQKYIIIASIESVSSVKELAKKNKLKNVDLIQADHEIDDEATKELEVCTVLTKYSRKNGKVVWSKSTKDVVIQDTTYWEPNKNKVSLTDEEIKDDGSELSEPDKVGEKDSFFKNQLYPIVFESHKNRKDCIYGIGEVAQAIPNNKAVNFNLAMMLLSVQQTAWPKIIQKAGALARQQITNAPGEVLTDNTKSQNWGFKYMETSGFSSQALTLTDSLISLTRTVTGSSEVVTGEVMGANMAASAIIALQNQAKKPIEIYQKKFYRAHQKIGKIHEQFFKNYYTDDRLFSYEEDNQLYTVSMNGESYKDIDFSLSVEVGSGGIYSESLTVSLLDSMKQAGDIDFDEYIELYPESIMVFKSQLKKMRQKKAEEQKQMLLQQQDILNQTNPQQSMQPV
;
A
#
# COMPACT_ATOMS: atom_id res chain seq x y z
N MET A 1 42.29 -27.23 6.10
CA MET A 1 42.12 -26.65 4.74
C MET A 1 40.67 -26.31 4.44
N GLU A 2 39.71 -27.14 4.81
CA GLU A 2 38.25 -26.88 4.62
C GLU A 2 37.75 -25.56 5.14
N ASN A 3 38.12 -25.16 6.38
CA ASN A 3 37.68 -23.89 6.99
C ASN A 3 38.22 -22.62 6.29
N ARG A 4 39.30 -22.69 5.52
CA ARG A 4 39.79 -21.56 4.72
C ARG A 4 39.06 -21.42 3.41
N VAL A 5 38.67 -22.52 2.79
CA VAL A 5 37.94 -22.55 1.52
C VAL A 5 36.52 -22.01 1.71
N VAL A 6 35.80 -22.42 2.77
CA VAL A 6 34.46 -21.94 3.10
C VAL A 6 34.45 -20.42 3.40
N ASN A 7 35.45 -19.92 4.15
CA ASN A 7 35.55 -18.49 4.44
C ASN A 7 35.81 -17.64 3.19
N THR A 8 36.59 -18.16 2.23
CA THR A 8 36.88 -17.45 0.97
C THR A 8 35.67 -17.47 0.02
N MET A 9 34.86 -18.53 0.02
CA MET A 9 33.63 -18.61 -0.76
C MET A 9 32.54 -17.67 -0.23
N ASN A 10 32.32 -17.63 1.09
CA ASN A 10 31.32 -16.75 1.70
C ASN A 10 31.65 -15.26 1.51
N SER A 11 32.93 -14.88 1.58
CA SER A 11 33.33 -13.50 1.28
C SER A 11 33.13 -13.17 -0.21
N ASN A 12 33.38 -14.13 -1.11
CA ASN A 12 33.11 -13.94 -2.55
C ASN A 12 31.61 -13.76 -2.83
N MET A 13 30.74 -14.52 -2.16
CA MET A 13 29.30 -14.40 -2.35
C MET A 13 28.76 -13.06 -1.86
N ALA A 14 29.15 -12.60 -0.66
CA ALA A 14 28.76 -11.29 -0.14
C ALA A 14 29.20 -10.17 -1.10
N THR A 15 30.43 -10.24 -1.62
CA THR A 15 30.97 -9.28 -2.59
C THR A 15 30.17 -9.28 -3.89
N VAL A 16 29.76 -10.42 -4.40
CA VAL A 16 28.91 -10.52 -5.62
C VAL A 16 27.54 -9.90 -5.39
N ILE A 17 26.88 -10.20 -4.26
CA ILE A 17 25.58 -9.61 -3.93
C ILE A 17 25.71 -8.10 -3.79
N TRP A 18 26.77 -7.61 -3.15
CA TRP A 18 27.04 -6.19 -3.00
C TRP A 18 27.27 -5.49 -4.35
N GLN A 19 28.02 -6.11 -5.26
CA GLN A 19 28.21 -5.58 -6.61
C GLN A 19 26.90 -5.51 -7.41
N GLN A 20 26.03 -6.52 -7.28
CA GLN A 20 24.70 -6.51 -7.89
C GLN A 20 23.83 -5.39 -7.32
N TYR A 21 23.87 -5.17 -6.01
CA TYR A 21 23.21 -4.05 -5.35
C TYR A 21 23.72 -2.70 -5.87
N GLN A 22 25.04 -2.49 -5.90
CA GLN A 22 25.64 -1.26 -6.43
C GLN A 22 25.29 -1.02 -7.91
N SER A 23 25.23 -2.08 -8.71
CA SER A 23 24.80 -1.99 -10.11
C SER A 23 23.35 -1.49 -10.23
N GLY A 24 22.47 -1.91 -9.31
CA GLY A 24 21.10 -1.44 -9.23
C GLY A 24 21.00 0.04 -8.83
N LEU A 25 21.76 0.47 -7.82
CA LEU A 25 21.83 1.89 -7.42
C LEU A 25 22.35 2.78 -8.57
N ASN A 26 23.39 2.33 -9.25
CA ASN A 26 23.91 3.04 -10.44
C ASN A 26 22.85 3.14 -11.56
N TYR A 27 21.99 2.12 -11.71
CA TYR A 27 20.86 2.22 -12.64
C TYR A 27 19.87 3.30 -12.20
N PHE A 28 19.51 3.39 -10.92
CA PHE A 28 18.61 4.42 -10.41
C PHE A 28 19.15 5.83 -10.63
N GLU A 29 20.44 6.04 -10.38
CA GLU A 29 21.09 7.33 -10.63
C GLU A 29 21.06 7.70 -12.12
N ARG A 30 21.50 6.77 -13.00
CA ARG A 30 21.56 7.01 -14.45
C ARG A 30 20.20 7.23 -15.08
N SER A 31 19.16 6.56 -14.58
CA SER A 31 17.78 6.73 -15.05
C SER A 31 17.10 7.96 -14.46
N GLY A 32 17.72 8.63 -13.48
CA GLY A 32 17.16 9.78 -12.78
C GLY A 32 16.09 9.44 -11.74
N LEU A 33 15.87 8.16 -11.46
CA LEU A 33 14.86 7.70 -10.50
C LEU A 33 15.17 8.18 -9.07
N THR A 34 16.43 8.11 -8.64
CA THR A 34 16.85 8.57 -7.31
C THR A 34 16.41 10.00 -7.06
N LYS A 35 16.74 10.91 -7.99
CA LYS A 35 16.36 12.32 -7.88
C LYS A 35 14.84 12.53 -7.94
N GLU A 36 14.14 11.78 -8.81
CA GLU A 36 12.69 11.85 -8.92
C GLU A 36 12.03 11.48 -7.58
N TRP A 37 12.46 10.38 -6.96
CA TRP A 37 11.93 9.91 -5.68
C TRP A 37 12.24 10.86 -4.53
N GLU A 38 13.46 11.38 -4.44
CA GLU A 38 13.82 12.39 -3.44
C GLU A 38 13.00 13.69 -3.59
N ASP A 39 12.81 14.16 -4.83
CA ASP A 39 11.98 15.33 -5.09
C ASP A 39 10.51 15.05 -4.72
N CYS A 40 9.99 13.87 -5.03
CA CYS A 40 8.62 13.49 -4.66
C CYS A 40 8.42 13.47 -3.14
N GLU A 41 9.34 12.89 -2.39
CA GLU A 41 9.30 12.84 -0.93
C GLU A 41 9.31 14.25 -0.33
N LYS A 42 10.28 15.09 -0.72
CA LYS A 42 10.38 16.48 -0.27
C LYS A 42 9.11 17.29 -0.57
N PHE A 43 8.53 17.12 -1.77
CA PHE A 43 7.34 17.85 -2.17
C PHE A 43 6.08 17.39 -1.45
N TYR A 44 5.96 16.09 -1.21
CA TYR A 44 4.85 15.53 -0.44
C TYR A 44 4.89 15.99 1.02
N GLU A 45 6.05 15.99 1.66
CA GLU A 45 6.26 16.47 3.03
C GLU A 45 6.15 17.99 3.19
N GLY A 46 6.02 18.75 2.09
CA GLY A 46 5.94 20.20 2.13
C GLY A 46 7.31 20.92 2.13
N ASN A 47 8.41 20.21 2.03
CA ASN A 47 9.75 20.80 1.91
C ASN A 47 10.04 21.21 0.46
N GLN A 48 9.29 22.20 -0.03
CA GLN A 48 9.18 22.55 -1.46
C GLN A 48 10.13 23.67 -1.90
N TRP A 49 10.80 24.33 -0.96
CA TRP A 49 11.68 25.43 -1.27
C TRP A 49 13.16 25.04 -1.21
N PRO A 50 13.98 25.47 -2.18
CA PRO A 50 15.42 25.27 -2.08
C PRO A 50 16.02 26.07 -0.91
N LYS A 51 17.19 25.63 -0.42
CA LYS A 51 17.92 26.36 0.64
C LYS A 51 18.09 27.84 0.27
N ALA A 52 17.93 28.72 1.29
CA ALA A 52 18.08 30.16 1.08
C ALA A 52 19.48 30.52 0.63
N THR A 53 19.58 31.28 -0.44
CA THR A 53 20.84 31.94 -0.89
C THR A 53 20.85 33.38 -0.41
N LYS A 54 22.02 34.05 -0.49
CA LYS A 54 22.13 35.49 -0.16
C LYS A 54 21.13 36.35 -0.95
N LYS A 55 20.79 35.96 -2.19
CA LYS A 55 19.85 36.69 -3.06
C LYS A 55 18.37 36.40 -2.71
N THR A 56 18.05 35.22 -2.17
CA THR A 56 16.67 34.76 -1.90
C THR A 56 16.34 34.73 -0.41
N LYS A 57 17.22 35.27 0.45
CA LYS A 57 17.03 35.26 1.92
C LYS A 57 15.74 35.94 2.37
N ASN A 58 15.37 37.03 1.70
CA ASN A 58 14.19 37.83 2.05
C ASN A 58 12.94 37.49 1.20
N LEU A 59 13.00 36.45 0.36
CA LEU A 59 11.85 36.02 -0.41
C LEU A 59 10.88 35.27 0.51
N PRO A 60 9.59 35.62 0.56
CA PRO A 60 8.56 34.84 1.23
C PRO A 60 8.52 33.41 0.64
N ARG A 61 8.24 32.42 1.47
CA ARG A 61 8.26 31.01 1.08
C ARG A 61 6.94 30.32 1.45
N PRO A 62 5.82 30.77 0.87
CA PRO A 62 4.55 30.11 1.11
C PRO A 62 4.58 28.69 0.51
N VAL A 63 3.89 27.76 1.15
CA VAL A 63 3.72 26.40 0.67
C VAL A 63 2.24 26.10 0.55
N ILE A 64 1.77 25.91 -0.68
CA ILE A 64 0.50 25.26 -0.96
C ILE A 64 0.83 23.86 -1.46
N ASN A 65 0.53 22.84 -0.65
CA ASN A 65 0.92 21.48 -0.96
C ASN A 65 -0.13 20.77 -1.83
N LEU A 66 -0.15 21.12 -3.13
CA LEU A 66 -1.00 20.45 -4.12
C LEU A 66 -0.59 18.99 -4.31
N CYS A 67 0.69 18.68 -4.15
CA CYS A 67 1.22 17.34 -4.33
C CYS A 67 0.62 16.36 -3.31
N ALA A 68 0.62 16.71 -2.02
CA ALA A 68 0.00 15.89 -0.99
C ALA A 68 -1.52 15.77 -1.21
N MET A 69 -2.20 16.89 -1.46
CA MET A 69 -3.64 16.88 -1.71
C MET A 69 -4.04 15.92 -2.84
N ILE A 70 -3.31 15.92 -3.96
CA ILE A 70 -3.59 15.05 -5.11
C ILE A 70 -3.33 13.59 -4.75
N ALA A 71 -2.20 13.30 -4.09
CA ALA A 71 -1.82 11.95 -3.67
C ALA A 71 -2.85 11.36 -2.68
N ASP A 72 -3.25 12.14 -1.68
CA ASP A 72 -4.20 11.71 -0.65
C ASP A 72 -5.61 11.48 -1.22
N ASN A 73 -6.07 12.34 -2.14
CA ASN A 73 -7.33 12.12 -2.84
C ASN A 73 -7.32 10.84 -3.69
N LYS A 74 -6.20 10.55 -4.36
CA LYS A 74 -6.04 9.30 -5.11
C LYS A 74 -6.00 8.09 -4.17
N LYS A 75 -5.25 8.18 -3.06
CA LYS A 75 -5.18 7.15 -2.03
C LYS A 75 -6.58 6.82 -1.51
N ALA A 76 -7.32 7.82 -1.07
CA ALA A 76 -8.69 7.65 -0.58
C ALA A 76 -9.62 7.02 -1.62
N GLY A 77 -9.51 7.43 -2.90
CA GLY A 77 -10.31 6.85 -3.96
C GLY A 77 -9.98 5.38 -4.28
N ILE A 78 -8.71 4.99 -4.21
CA ILE A 78 -8.28 3.61 -4.46
C ILE A 78 -8.72 2.68 -3.32
N LEU A 79 -8.58 3.14 -2.07
CA LEU A 79 -8.88 2.37 -0.86
C LEU A 79 -10.36 2.44 -0.44
N SER A 80 -11.23 3.02 -1.28
CA SER A 80 -12.65 3.23 -0.91
C SER A 80 -13.46 1.94 -0.76
N GLU A 81 -12.99 0.84 -1.31
CA GLU A 81 -13.69 -0.45 -1.34
C GLU A 81 -12.90 -1.52 -0.58
N LYS A 82 -13.62 -2.34 0.19
CA LYS A 82 -13.01 -3.47 0.90
C LYS A 82 -12.80 -4.64 -0.06
N ILE A 83 -11.63 -5.24 0.04
CA ILE A 83 -11.23 -6.39 -0.76
C ILE A 83 -11.36 -7.66 0.05
N LYS A 84 -11.92 -8.70 -0.58
CA LYS A 84 -11.97 -10.05 -0.05
C LYS A 84 -11.38 -11.03 -1.06
N LEU A 85 -10.47 -11.86 -0.60
CA LEU A 85 -9.89 -12.94 -1.41
C LEU A 85 -10.81 -14.16 -1.34
N VAL A 86 -11.21 -14.67 -2.50
CA VAL A 86 -12.07 -15.86 -2.59
C VAL A 86 -11.38 -16.93 -3.42
N TYR A 87 -11.13 -18.06 -2.79
CA TYR A 87 -10.56 -19.24 -3.44
C TYR A 87 -11.67 -20.12 -3.98
N THR A 88 -11.45 -20.65 -5.17
CA THR A 88 -12.35 -21.63 -5.82
C THR A 88 -11.50 -22.76 -6.39
N PRO A 89 -12.01 -24.00 -6.48
CA PRO A 89 -11.29 -25.08 -7.13
C PRO A 89 -10.97 -24.71 -8.59
N SER A 90 -9.72 -24.91 -9.03
CA SER A 90 -9.32 -24.52 -10.39
C SER A 90 -9.91 -25.44 -11.45
N GLU A 91 -9.51 -26.71 -11.46
CA GLU A 91 -10.06 -27.74 -12.34
C GLU A 91 -9.98 -29.08 -11.60
N MET A 92 -11.13 -29.62 -11.23
CA MET A 92 -11.18 -30.91 -10.57
C MET A 92 -12.22 -31.79 -11.21
N PHE A 93 -11.78 -32.98 -11.62
CA PHE A 93 -12.64 -34.03 -12.10
C PHE A 93 -12.69 -35.16 -11.07
N GLY A 94 -13.89 -35.62 -10.70
CA GLY A 94 -14.12 -36.85 -9.95
C GLY A 94 -14.13 -36.70 -8.43
N GLU A 95 -13.68 -37.74 -7.72
CA GLU A 95 -13.85 -37.96 -6.28
C GLU A 95 -13.25 -36.88 -5.35
N ARG A 96 -12.40 -35.97 -5.83
CA ARG A 96 -11.78 -34.92 -5.03
C ARG A 96 -12.53 -33.58 -5.04
N LEU A 97 -13.68 -33.49 -5.70
CA LEU A 97 -14.41 -32.23 -5.83
C LEU A 97 -14.88 -31.69 -4.47
N GLU A 98 -15.42 -32.55 -3.62
CA GLU A 98 -15.88 -32.17 -2.27
C GLU A 98 -14.70 -31.67 -1.41
N GLN A 99 -13.58 -32.38 -1.41
CA GLN A 99 -12.37 -31.97 -0.69
C GLN A 99 -11.82 -30.64 -1.23
N ALA A 100 -11.88 -30.41 -2.53
CA ALA A 100 -11.43 -29.17 -3.13
C ALA A 100 -12.35 -27.98 -2.78
N GLN A 101 -13.67 -28.21 -2.74
CA GLN A 101 -14.63 -27.18 -2.34
C GLN A 101 -14.48 -26.83 -0.85
N GLU A 102 -14.32 -27.85 0.00
CA GLU A 102 -14.05 -27.65 1.42
C GLU A 102 -12.75 -26.89 1.63
N GLY A 103 -11.65 -27.29 0.96
CA GLY A 103 -10.37 -26.61 1.01
C GLY A 103 -10.43 -25.15 0.54
N ALA A 104 -11.16 -24.88 -0.53
CA ALA A 104 -11.36 -23.52 -1.04
C ALA A 104 -12.09 -22.63 -0.01
N ASN A 105 -13.12 -23.18 0.65
CA ASN A 105 -13.83 -22.48 1.73
C ASN A 105 -12.91 -22.20 2.92
N ILE A 106 -12.15 -23.19 3.37
CA ILE A 106 -11.20 -23.05 4.48
C ILE A 106 -10.15 -22.00 4.13
N PHE A 107 -9.57 -22.05 2.93
CA PHE A 107 -8.56 -21.08 2.49
C PHE A 107 -9.12 -19.66 2.41
N THR A 108 -10.37 -19.49 1.94
CA THR A 108 -11.05 -18.20 1.90
C THR A 108 -11.22 -17.61 3.30
N LYS A 109 -11.71 -18.40 4.25
CA LYS A 109 -11.91 -17.95 5.63
C LYS A 109 -10.56 -17.72 6.35
N PHE A 110 -9.57 -18.57 6.09
CA PHE A 110 -8.25 -18.43 6.66
C PHE A 110 -7.50 -17.21 6.11
N ALA A 111 -7.62 -16.91 4.82
CA ALA A 111 -7.05 -15.70 4.22
C ALA A 111 -7.64 -14.42 4.84
N ASP A 112 -8.93 -14.40 5.15
CA ASP A 112 -9.56 -13.28 5.86
C ASP A 112 -8.98 -13.12 7.29
N ASN A 113 -8.77 -14.25 7.99
CA ASN A 113 -8.12 -14.23 9.30
C ASN A 113 -6.66 -13.73 9.24
N ILE A 114 -5.89 -14.25 8.30
CA ILE A 114 -4.49 -13.80 8.08
C ILE A 114 -4.43 -12.33 7.69
N SER A 115 -5.34 -11.84 6.85
CA SER A 115 -5.41 -10.42 6.50
C SER A 115 -5.63 -9.53 7.73
N LYS A 116 -6.44 -9.98 8.70
CA LYS A 116 -6.62 -9.27 9.98
C LYS A 116 -5.38 -9.33 10.87
N GLU A 117 -4.71 -10.50 10.95
CA GLU A 117 -3.47 -10.64 11.72
C GLU A 117 -2.32 -9.80 11.15
N LEU A 118 -2.22 -9.71 9.84
CA LEU A 118 -1.22 -8.91 9.13
C LEU A 118 -1.55 -7.41 9.14
N ARG A 119 -2.76 -7.02 9.54
CA ARG A 119 -3.30 -5.67 9.35
C ARG A 119 -3.14 -5.23 7.90
N GLN A 120 -3.69 -6.04 7.00
CA GLN A 120 -3.52 -5.83 5.55
C GLN A 120 -4.00 -4.45 5.10
N ASP A 121 -5.00 -3.88 5.75
CA ASP A 121 -5.50 -2.53 5.54
C ASP A 121 -4.44 -1.45 5.79
N GLU A 122 -3.64 -1.56 6.85
CA GLU A 122 -2.50 -0.66 7.12
C GLU A 122 -1.40 -0.83 6.07
N LEU A 123 -1.11 -2.08 5.67
CA LEU A 123 -0.14 -2.34 4.59
C LEU A 123 -0.62 -1.76 3.26
N ASP A 124 -1.91 -1.86 2.97
CA ASP A 124 -2.51 -1.31 1.76
C ASP A 124 -2.45 0.22 1.74
N GLU A 125 -2.69 0.86 2.88
CA GLU A 125 -2.56 2.30 3.02
C GLU A 125 -1.13 2.77 2.70
N HIS A 126 -0.12 2.14 3.31
CA HIS A 126 1.29 2.44 3.03
C HIS A 126 1.70 2.12 1.58
N ALA A 127 1.20 1.01 1.03
CA ALA A 127 1.50 0.62 -0.34
C ALA A 127 0.98 1.65 -1.35
N ILE A 128 -0.28 2.08 -1.22
CA ILE A 128 -0.85 3.07 -2.12
C ILE A 128 -0.21 4.45 -1.89
N GLU A 129 0.20 4.78 -0.68
CA GLU A 129 0.97 5.98 -0.41
C GLU A 129 2.29 5.96 -1.19
N TYR A 130 3.09 4.89 -1.12
CA TYR A 130 4.30 4.76 -1.94
C TYR A 130 3.99 4.74 -3.44
N GLY A 131 2.88 4.11 -3.85
CA GLY A 131 2.42 4.13 -5.23
C GLY A 131 2.15 5.51 -5.76
N THR A 132 1.45 6.34 -5.02
CA THR A 132 1.12 7.72 -5.41
C THR A 132 2.33 8.66 -5.37
N GLN A 133 3.24 8.46 -4.43
CA GLN A 133 4.47 9.26 -4.29
C GLN A 133 5.53 8.83 -5.29
N PHE A 134 5.95 7.57 -5.24
CA PHE A 134 7.10 7.03 -5.98
C PHE A 134 6.75 6.29 -7.26
N GLY A 135 5.47 6.07 -7.50
CA GLY A 135 4.96 5.41 -8.71
C GLY A 135 4.95 3.88 -8.66
N THR A 136 5.38 3.29 -7.57
CA THR A 136 5.46 1.84 -7.41
C THR A 136 5.18 1.47 -5.97
N TYR A 137 4.45 0.40 -5.76
CA TYR A 137 4.27 -0.19 -4.45
C TYR A 137 4.66 -1.67 -4.47
N ILE A 138 5.29 -2.09 -3.38
CA ILE A 138 5.94 -3.40 -3.29
C ILE A 138 5.57 -4.01 -1.94
N TYR A 139 4.83 -5.13 -1.98
CA TYR A 139 4.57 -5.94 -0.81
C TYR A 139 5.60 -7.05 -0.74
N HIS A 140 6.06 -7.34 0.47
CA HIS A 140 6.94 -8.45 0.77
C HIS A 140 6.34 -9.24 1.94
N TYR A 141 6.17 -10.54 1.73
CA TYR A 141 5.67 -11.48 2.74
C TYR A 141 6.76 -12.45 3.12
N PHE A 142 6.87 -12.76 4.39
CA PHE A 142 7.88 -13.68 4.90
C PHE A 142 7.38 -14.45 6.10
N TRP A 143 8.05 -15.55 6.40
CA TRP A 143 7.74 -16.37 7.55
C TRP A 143 8.60 -15.96 8.75
N ASP A 144 7.96 -15.63 9.87
CA ASP A 144 8.63 -15.33 11.13
C ASP A 144 8.50 -16.52 12.08
N ASN A 145 9.61 -17.18 12.36
CA ASN A 145 9.68 -18.33 13.26
C ASN A 145 9.51 -17.98 14.75
N ASN A 146 9.52 -16.70 15.10
CA ASN A 146 9.40 -16.27 16.50
C ASN A 146 7.94 -16.06 16.93
N VAL A 147 7.00 -16.15 16.03
CA VAL A 147 5.57 -16.05 16.35
C VAL A 147 5.14 -17.30 17.10
N LEU A 148 4.55 -17.10 18.29
CA LEU A 148 3.99 -18.16 19.11
C LEU A 148 2.47 -18.07 19.11
N GLY A 149 1.81 -19.22 19.03
CA GLY A 149 0.35 -19.29 19.08
C GLY A 149 -0.15 -20.66 19.55
N GLY A 150 -1.47 -20.80 19.74
CA GLY A 150 -2.10 -22.00 20.25
C GLY A 150 -2.09 -22.07 21.78
N MET A 151 -3.19 -22.56 22.37
CA MET A 151 -3.32 -22.71 23.83
C MET A 151 -2.91 -24.11 24.30
N GLU A 152 -3.37 -25.15 23.59
CA GLU A 152 -3.11 -26.55 23.97
C GLU A 152 -1.88 -27.12 23.25
N THR A 153 -1.71 -26.80 21.99
CA THR A 153 -0.53 -27.16 21.17
C THR A 153 0.07 -25.91 20.59
N PRO A 154 1.08 -25.32 21.26
CA PRO A 154 1.69 -24.10 20.76
C PRO A 154 2.39 -24.36 19.42
N TYR A 155 1.98 -23.64 18.37
CA TYR A 155 2.67 -23.63 17.09
C TYR A 155 3.74 -22.55 17.05
N LEU A 156 4.77 -22.78 16.25
CA LEU A 156 5.84 -21.84 16.00
C LEU A 156 5.77 -21.28 14.60
N GLY A 157 5.86 -19.97 14.53
CA GLY A 157 5.92 -19.25 13.27
C GLY A 157 4.56 -18.78 12.75
N GLY A 158 4.61 -17.68 12.02
CA GLY A 158 3.47 -17.05 11.37
C GLY A 158 3.92 -16.23 10.18
N GLU A 159 3.00 -16.00 9.25
CA GLU A 159 3.23 -15.10 8.13
C GLU A 159 3.30 -13.65 8.61
N ARG A 160 4.20 -12.88 8.00
CA ARG A 160 4.36 -11.43 8.21
C ARG A 160 4.40 -10.74 6.86
N GLY A 161 3.94 -9.49 6.83
CA GLY A 161 3.96 -8.65 5.64
C GLY A 161 4.59 -7.30 5.94
N GLU A 162 5.25 -6.75 4.94
CA GLU A 162 5.78 -5.39 4.97
C GLU A 162 5.65 -4.73 3.60
N VAL A 163 5.63 -3.41 3.57
CA VAL A 163 5.65 -2.63 2.35
C VAL A 163 7.01 -1.98 2.18
N LEU A 164 7.62 -2.21 1.03
CA LEU A 164 8.98 -1.77 0.75
C LEU A 164 8.98 -0.49 -0.09
N LYS A 165 9.84 0.46 0.29
CA LYS A 165 10.11 1.65 -0.52
C LYS A 165 10.80 1.22 -1.82
N PRO A 166 10.38 1.71 -3.01
CA PRO A 166 10.95 1.28 -4.29
C PRO A 166 12.47 1.47 -4.40
N SER A 167 13.04 2.47 -3.72
CA SER A 167 14.49 2.70 -3.66
C SER A 167 15.28 1.58 -3.00
N ASN A 168 14.62 0.78 -2.16
CA ASN A 168 15.25 -0.28 -1.39
C ASN A 168 15.16 -1.65 -2.06
N VAL A 169 14.47 -1.73 -3.21
CA VAL A 169 14.28 -3.00 -3.93
C VAL A 169 14.93 -2.93 -5.29
N ILE A 170 15.89 -3.79 -5.54
CA ILE A 170 16.64 -3.88 -6.78
C ILE A 170 16.27 -5.19 -7.49
N VAL A 171 15.96 -5.08 -8.76
CA VAL A 171 15.64 -6.22 -9.62
C VAL A 171 16.78 -6.47 -10.63
N SER A 172 16.93 -7.70 -11.07
CA SER A 172 18.02 -8.08 -12.01
C SER A 172 17.88 -7.42 -13.39
N ASN A 173 16.64 -7.22 -13.86
CA ASN A 173 16.36 -6.58 -15.13
C ASN A 173 15.20 -5.58 -14.99
N PRO A 174 15.48 -4.28 -14.85
CA PRO A 174 14.44 -3.28 -14.72
C PRO A 174 13.47 -3.16 -15.91
N ARG A 175 13.82 -3.71 -17.07
CA ARG A 175 12.95 -3.71 -18.26
C ARG A 175 11.91 -4.83 -18.27
N GLU A 176 12.12 -5.89 -17.50
CA GLU A 176 11.14 -6.96 -17.33
C GLU A 176 10.10 -6.52 -16.30
N ILE A 177 8.85 -6.42 -16.73
CA ILE A 177 7.74 -5.93 -15.90
C ILE A 177 7.27 -7.00 -14.90
N ASP A 178 7.37 -8.26 -15.26
CA ASP A 178 6.95 -9.36 -14.41
C ASP A 178 8.04 -9.70 -13.38
N VAL A 179 7.76 -9.38 -12.11
CA VAL A 179 8.68 -9.67 -11.00
C VAL A 179 9.02 -11.17 -10.92
N GLN A 180 8.09 -12.04 -11.32
CA GLN A 180 8.27 -13.48 -11.25
C GLN A 180 9.26 -14.01 -12.32
N LYS A 181 9.59 -13.22 -13.34
CA LYS A 181 10.60 -13.54 -14.36
C LYS A 181 11.99 -12.98 -14.05
N GLN A 182 12.15 -12.31 -12.92
CA GLN A 182 13.44 -11.77 -12.49
C GLN A 182 14.40 -12.91 -12.10
N LYS A 183 15.68 -12.79 -12.48
CA LYS A 183 16.72 -13.75 -12.06
C LYS A 183 16.98 -13.66 -10.56
N TYR A 184 17.03 -12.43 -10.04
CA TYR A 184 17.13 -12.16 -8.61
C TYR A 184 16.43 -10.85 -8.26
N ILE A 185 16.07 -10.74 -6.98
CA ILE A 185 15.54 -9.54 -6.36
C ILE A 185 16.35 -9.31 -5.08
N ILE A 186 16.81 -8.08 -4.85
CA ILE A 186 17.56 -7.71 -3.65
C ILE A 186 16.76 -6.67 -2.91
N ILE A 187 16.49 -6.93 -1.64
CA ILE A 187 15.87 -5.99 -0.70
C ILE A 187 16.99 -5.48 0.20
N ALA A 188 17.16 -4.16 0.27
CA ALA A 188 18.09 -3.51 1.17
C ALA A 188 17.35 -2.98 2.40
N SER A 189 17.79 -3.36 3.58
CA SER A 189 17.32 -2.85 4.87
C SER A 189 18.48 -2.25 5.65
N ILE A 190 18.18 -1.28 6.50
CA ILE A 190 19.16 -0.69 7.42
C ILE A 190 18.86 -1.28 8.81
N GLU A 191 19.82 -2.02 9.35
CA GLU A 191 19.70 -2.69 10.63
C GLU A 191 20.83 -2.27 11.57
N SER A 192 20.60 -2.35 12.90
CA SER A 192 21.67 -2.06 13.85
C SER A 192 22.75 -3.14 13.79
N VAL A 193 24.01 -2.71 13.83
CA VAL A 193 25.17 -3.63 13.83
C VAL A 193 25.09 -4.66 14.96
N SER A 194 24.57 -4.26 16.12
CA SER A 194 24.37 -5.15 17.27
C SER A 194 23.40 -6.29 16.96
N SER A 195 22.23 -5.98 16.39
CA SER A 195 21.21 -6.98 16.01
C SER A 195 21.73 -7.93 14.94
N VAL A 196 22.45 -7.40 13.96
CA VAL A 196 23.05 -8.21 12.88
C VAL A 196 24.12 -9.15 13.42
N LYS A 197 24.96 -8.67 14.34
CA LYS A 197 25.96 -9.50 15.03
C LYS A 197 25.33 -10.61 15.89
N GLU A 198 24.23 -10.33 16.56
CA GLU A 198 23.47 -11.35 17.30
C GLU A 198 22.92 -12.43 16.37
N LEU A 199 22.30 -12.04 15.27
CA LEU A 199 21.79 -12.96 14.25
C LEU A 199 22.93 -13.82 13.67
N ALA A 200 24.06 -13.21 13.35
CA ALA A 200 25.25 -13.90 12.85
C ALA A 200 25.80 -14.91 13.86
N LYS A 201 25.83 -14.57 15.17
CA LYS A 201 26.20 -15.50 16.25
C LYS A 201 25.21 -16.64 16.39
N LYS A 202 23.89 -16.38 16.32
CA LYS A 202 22.85 -17.41 16.32
C LYS A 202 23.02 -18.40 15.17
N ASN A 203 23.44 -17.91 14.00
CA ASN A 203 23.76 -18.73 12.82
C ASN A 203 25.17 -19.36 12.88
N LYS A 204 25.90 -19.22 13.99
CA LYS A 204 27.24 -19.81 14.23
C LYS A 204 28.30 -19.37 13.23
N LEU A 205 28.21 -18.14 12.71
CA LEU A 205 29.19 -17.57 11.78
C LEU A 205 30.48 -17.19 12.51
N LYS A 206 31.61 -17.39 11.87
CA LYS A 206 32.95 -17.15 12.48
C LYS A 206 33.45 -15.71 12.27
N ASN A 207 32.94 -14.98 11.29
CA ASN A 207 33.46 -13.68 10.85
C ASN A 207 32.59 -12.50 11.34
N VAL A 208 32.00 -12.63 12.53
CA VAL A 208 31.07 -11.61 13.07
C VAL A 208 31.73 -10.25 13.27
N ASP A 209 33.04 -10.23 13.53
CA ASP A 209 33.82 -9.00 13.78
C ASP A 209 34.01 -8.14 12.51
N LEU A 210 33.83 -8.73 11.31
CA LEU A 210 33.88 -8.00 10.05
C LEU A 210 32.61 -7.20 9.75
N ILE A 211 31.54 -7.37 10.53
CA ILE A 211 30.32 -6.58 10.38
C ILE A 211 30.58 -5.21 10.99
N GLN A 212 30.66 -4.18 10.14
CA GLN A 212 30.92 -2.80 10.52
C GLN A 212 29.79 -1.90 10.04
N ALA A 213 29.67 -0.74 10.66
CA ALA A 213 28.77 0.31 10.21
C ALA A 213 29.20 0.84 8.83
N ASP A 214 28.26 1.01 7.92
CA ASP A 214 28.47 1.53 6.56
C ASP A 214 27.64 2.79 6.27
N HIS A 215 26.83 3.24 7.23
CA HIS A 215 26.08 4.47 7.20
C HIS A 215 26.47 5.40 8.33
N GLU A 216 26.70 6.66 8.01
CA GLU A 216 26.72 7.77 8.95
C GLU A 216 25.29 8.31 9.03
N ILE A 217 24.70 8.25 10.22
CA ILE A 217 23.38 8.85 10.44
C ILE A 217 23.60 10.30 10.84
N ASP A 218 23.13 11.24 10.01
CA ASP A 218 23.23 12.69 10.23
C ASP A 218 22.33 13.22 11.38
N ASP A 219 21.61 12.35 12.09
CA ASP A 219 20.70 12.72 13.14
C ASP A 219 21.38 12.65 14.52
N GLU A 220 21.37 13.78 15.26
CA GLU A 220 22.02 13.86 16.58
C GLU A 220 21.46 12.87 17.60
N ALA A 221 20.21 12.48 17.47
CA ALA A 221 19.55 11.52 18.37
C ALA A 221 19.98 10.05 18.14
N THR A 222 20.50 9.72 16.96
CA THR A 222 20.87 8.35 16.54
C THR A 222 22.36 8.14 16.35
N LYS A 223 23.19 9.13 16.64
CA LYS A 223 24.67 9.03 16.55
C LYS A 223 25.28 7.88 17.34
N GLU A 224 24.57 7.36 18.34
CA GLU A 224 25.02 6.20 19.12
C GLU A 224 24.68 4.85 18.48
N LEU A 225 23.85 4.80 17.44
CA LEU A 225 23.44 3.60 16.75
C LEU A 225 24.32 3.37 15.51
N GLU A 226 25.30 2.50 15.65
CA GLU A 226 26.00 1.95 14.49
C GLU A 226 25.02 1.12 13.65
N VAL A 227 24.80 1.51 12.39
CA VAL A 227 23.90 0.80 11.45
C VAL A 227 24.64 0.32 10.22
N CYS A 228 24.19 -0.78 9.67
CA CYS A 228 24.73 -1.36 8.45
C CYS A 228 23.62 -1.77 7.47
N THR A 229 23.95 -1.77 6.19
CA THR A 229 23.07 -2.26 5.14
C THR A 229 23.05 -3.78 5.13
N VAL A 230 21.85 -4.33 5.28
CA VAL A 230 21.59 -5.76 5.15
C VAL A 230 20.86 -6.00 3.83
N LEU A 231 21.39 -6.91 3.03
CA LEU A 231 20.83 -7.28 1.74
C LEU A 231 20.18 -8.66 1.83
N THR A 232 18.88 -8.71 1.57
CA THR A 232 18.15 -9.98 1.42
C THR A 232 17.98 -10.24 -0.07
N LYS A 233 18.64 -11.26 -0.58
CA LYS A 233 18.57 -11.65 -2.00
C LYS A 233 17.66 -12.85 -2.15
N TYR A 234 16.69 -12.74 -3.04
CA TYR A 234 15.87 -13.83 -3.53
C TYR A 234 16.32 -14.21 -4.95
N SER A 235 16.44 -15.50 -5.24
CA SER A 235 16.73 -16.02 -6.57
C SER A 235 16.03 -17.37 -6.78
N ARG A 236 16.08 -17.91 -8.00
CA ARG A 236 15.51 -19.23 -8.29
C ARG A 236 16.59 -20.23 -8.63
N LYS A 237 16.39 -21.45 -8.14
CA LYS A 237 17.22 -22.60 -8.42
C LYS A 237 16.31 -23.80 -8.66
N ASN A 238 16.40 -24.43 -9.83
CA ASN A 238 15.55 -25.56 -10.22
C ASN A 238 14.04 -25.31 -9.99
N GLY A 239 13.55 -24.12 -10.37
CA GLY A 239 12.14 -23.73 -10.18
C GLY A 239 11.74 -23.35 -8.74
N LYS A 240 12.60 -23.59 -7.74
CA LYS A 240 12.35 -23.23 -6.34
C LYS A 240 12.98 -21.90 -5.98
N VAL A 241 12.34 -21.18 -5.07
CA VAL A 241 12.87 -19.93 -4.53
C VAL A 241 13.90 -20.22 -3.46
N VAL A 242 15.06 -19.57 -3.58
CA VAL A 242 16.11 -19.56 -2.58
C VAL A 242 16.38 -18.14 -2.13
N TRP A 243 16.80 -17.98 -0.89
CA TRP A 243 17.12 -16.69 -0.33
C TRP A 243 18.37 -16.71 0.52
N SER A 244 19.04 -15.59 0.61
CA SER A 244 20.24 -15.39 1.43
C SER A 244 20.23 -13.99 2.04
N LYS A 245 20.86 -13.83 3.20
CA LYS A 245 21.09 -12.50 3.82
C LYS A 245 22.59 -12.24 3.89
N SER A 246 23.00 -11.04 3.51
CA SER A 246 24.41 -10.60 3.59
C SER A 246 24.53 -9.14 3.97
N THR A 247 25.62 -8.79 4.59
CA THR A 247 26.14 -7.41 4.63
C THR A 247 27.11 -7.21 3.46
N LYS A 248 27.78 -6.07 3.44
CA LYS A 248 28.81 -5.76 2.44
C LYS A 248 29.90 -6.85 2.35
N ASP A 249 30.37 -7.33 3.51
CA ASP A 249 31.54 -8.18 3.58
C ASP A 249 31.27 -9.61 4.09
N VAL A 250 30.08 -9.83 4.68
CA VAL A 250 29.75 -11.09 5.36
C VAL A 250 28.38 -11.60 4.96
N VAL A 251 28.29 -12.88 4.62
CA VAL A 251 27.00 -13.60 4.48
C VAL A 251 26.50 -13.95 5.87
N ILE A 252 25.35 -13.40 6.26
CA ILE A 252 24.69 -13.62 7.56
C ILE A 252 23.89 -14.93 7.55
N GLN A 253 23.24 -15.20 6.43
CA GLN A 253 22.46 -16.40 6.20
C GLN A 253 22.86 -16.97 4.84
N ASP A 254 23.36 -18.20 4.86
CA ASP A 254 23.67 -18.92 3.62
C ASP A 254 22.42 -19.14 2.78
N THR A 255 22.63 -19.35 1.47
CA THR A 255 21.52 -19.60 0.54
C THR A 255 20.73 -20.82 0.97
N THR A 256 19.46 -20.60 1.31
CA THR A 256 18.53 -21.63 1.77
C THR A 256 17.26 -21.60 0.94
N TYR A 257 16.61 -22.77 0.83
CA TYR A 257 15.28 -22.82 0.21
C TYR A 257 14.26 -22.03 1.04
N TRP A 258 13.39 -21.34 0.35
CA TRP A 258 12.31 -20.59 0.98
C TRP A 258 11.31 -21.52 1.70
N GLU A 259 11.08 -22.72 1.18
CA GLU A 259 10.26 -23.74 1.87
C GLU A 259 10.94 -24.25 3.13
N PRO A 260 10.21 -24.45 4.24
CA PRO A 260 10.73 -25.13 5.40
C PRO A 260 11.05 -26.57 5.05
N ASN A 261 12.31 -26.85 4.87
CA ASN A 261 12.75 -28.22 4.63
C ASN A 261 12.85 -28.93 5.99
N LYS A 262 12.04 -29.93 6.24
CA LYS A 262 12.14 -30.80 7.44
C LYS A 262 13.54 -31.45 7.54
N ASN A 263 14.24 -31.57 6.40
CA ASN A 263 15.65 -31.94 6.33
C ASN A 263 16.44 -30.72 5.87
N LYS A 264 17.24 -30.14 6.73
CA LYS A 264 18.22 -29.08 6.41
C LYS A 264 19.24 -29.62 5.41
N VAL A 265 18.90 -29.67 4.16
CA VAL A 265 19.87 -29.87 3.09
C VAL A 265 20.43 -28.49 2.77
N SER A 266 21.58 -28.17 3.36
CA SER A 266 22.43 -27.12 2.82
C SER A 266 22.73 -27.47 1.37
N LEU A 267 22.59 -26.48 0.48
CA LEU A 267 22.97 -26.65 -0.92
C LEU A 267 24.41 -27.15 -0.98
N THR A 268 24.67 -28.14 -1.79
CA THR A 268 26.04 -28.64 -1.99
C THR A 268 26.88 -27.59 -2.70
N ASP A 269 28.21 -27.63 -2.49
CA ASP A 269 29.14 -26.65 -3.10
C ASP A 269 29.05 -26.58 -4.61
N GLU A 270 28.62 -27.67 -5.28
CA GLU A 270 28.35 -27.70 -6.71
C GLU A 270 27.12 -26.93 -7.13
N GLU A 271 26.09 -26.92 -6.30
CA GLU A 271 24.85 -26.14 -6.49
C GLU A 271 25.03 -24.64 -6.26
N ILE A 272 26.04 -24.22 -5.48
CA ILE A 272 26.37 -22.81 -5.23
C ILE A 272 27.18 -22.21 -6.40
N LYS A 273 27.95 -23.01 -7.13
CA LYS A 273 28.81 -22.54 -8.23
C LYS A 273 28.07 -22.07 -9.47
N ASP A 274 26.80 -22.44 -9.63
CA ASP A 274 26.00 -22.15 -10.83
C ASP A 274 25.28 -20.77 -10.76
N ASP A 275 25.65 -19.90 -9.82
CA ASP A 275 24.99 -18.60 -9.57
C ASP A 275 25.53 -17.44 -10.44
N GLY A 276 26.16 -17.69 -11.55
CA GLY A 276 26.82 -16.59 -12.26
C GLY A 276 26.64 -16.46 -13.77
N SER A 277 26.28 -17.48 -14.46
CA SER A 277 26.27 -17.41 -15.91
C SER A 277 25.26 -18.39 -16.50
N GLU A 278 24.40 -17.84 -17.29
CA GLU A 278 23.43 -18.52 -18.14
C GLU A 278 22.19 -19.04 -17.41
N LEU A 279 21.05 -18.55 -17.89
CA LEU A 279 19.80 -19.29 -17.81
C LEU A 279 20.12 -20.68 -18.35
N SER A 280 20.31 -21.68 -17.50
CA SER A 280 20.12 -23.04 -17.96
C SER A 280 18.75 -23.02 -18.62
N GLU A 281 18.74 -23.34 -19.93
CA GLU A 281 17.50 -23.61 -20.62
C GLU A 281 16.67 -24.50 -19.70
N PRO A 282 15.35 -24.25 -19.56
CA PRO A 282 14.52 -25.13 -18.77
C PRO A 282 14.79 -26.54 -19.27
N ASP A 283 15.34 -27.38 -18.39
CA ASP A 283 15.54 -28.79 -18.72
C ASP A 283 14.25 -29.26 -19.36
N LYS A 284 14.38 -29.91 -20.51
CA LYS A 284 13.32 -30.52 -21.31
C LYS A 284 12.65 -31.66 -20.52
N VAL A 285 12.10 -31.33 -19.38
CA VAL A 285 11.13 -32.15 -18.66
C VAL A 285 9.78 -31.79 -19.27
N GLY A 286 9.14 -32.77 -19.85
CA GLY A 286 7.95 -32.74 -20.69
C GLY A 286 7.07 -31.50 -20.57
N GLU A 287 6.86 -30.85 -21.68
CA GLU A 287 6.20 -29.54 -21.91
C GLU A 287 4.82 -29.31 -21.24
N LYS A 288 4.28 -30.24 -20.48
CA LYS A 288 2.96 -30.16 -19.87
C LYS A 288 2.94 -29.82 -18.38
N ASP A 289 4.05 -29.99 -17.65
CA ASP A 289 4.06 -29.84 -16.17
C ASP A 289 4.79 -28.60 -15.64
N SER A 290 5.49 -27.84 -16.48
CA SER A 290 6.44 -26.83 -15.99
C SER A 290 5.85 -25.46 -15.61
N PHE A 291 4.66 -25.10 -16.11
CA PHE A 291 4.12 -23.75 -15.90
C PHE A 291 3.48 -23.56 -14.51
N PHE A 292 3.07 -24.63 -13.83
CA PHE A 292 2.34 -24.58 -12.55
C PHE A 292 3.15 -24.95 -11.31
N LYS A 293 4.42 -25.37 -11.46
CA LYS A 293 5.26 -25.84 -10.33
C LYS A 293 6.35 -24.89 -9.88
N ASN A 294 6.51 -23.72 -10.50
CA ASN A 294 7.50 -22.75 -10.03
C ASN A 294 6.98 -22.01 -8.81
N GLN A 295 7.73 -22.08 -7.71
CA GLN A 295 7.46 -21.22 -6.56
C GLN A 295 7.48 -19.75 -6.95
N LEU A 296 6.57 -18.97 -6.38
CA LEU A 296 6.54 -17.52 -6.57
C LEU A 296 7.52 -16.85 -5.60
N TYR A 297 8.19 -15.81 -6.06
CA TYR A 297 8.83 -14.89 -5.12
C TYR A 297 7.77 -14.32 -4.18
N PRO A 298 8.03 -14.26 -2.86
CA PRO A 298 7.07 -13.72 -1.90
C PRO A 298 7.00 -12.19 -1.95
N ILE A 299 7.06 -11.64 -3.16
CA ILE A 299 7.12 -10.21 -3.43
C ILE A 299 6.10 -9.89 -4.52
N VAL A 300 5.22 -8.93 -4.22
CA VAL A 300 4.30 -8.36 -5.20
C VAL A 300 4.79 -6.98 -5.58
N PHE A 301 5.02 -6.79 -6.86
CA PHE A 301 5.48 -5.55 -7.43
C PHE A 301 4.42 -5.02 -8.39
N GLU A 302 3.92 -3.81 -8.14
CA GLU A 302 2.92 -3.20 -9.02
C GLU A 302 3.22 -1.72 -9.22
N SER A 303 3.08 -1.25 -10.47
CA SER A 303 3.30 0.15 -10.81
C SER A 303 2.00 0.95 -10.75
N HIS A 304 2.02 2.13 -10.12
CA HIS A 304 0.89 3.06 -10.11
C HIS A 304 0.55 3.52 -11.53
N LYS A 305 1.47 4.22 -12.19
CA LYS A 305 1.42 4.48 -13.64
C LYS A 305 2.59 3.78 -14.31
N ASN A 306 2.33 3.07 -15.42
CA ASN A 306 3.39 2.36 -16.11
C ASN A 306 4.37 3.35 -16.76
N ARG A 307 5.65 3.09 -16.58
CA ARG A 307 6.75 3.71 -17.32
C ARG A 307 7.13 2.78 -18.46
N LYS A 308 7.41 3.34 -19.63
CA LYS A 308 7.81 2.54 -20.78
C LYS A 308 9.13 1.82 -20.48
N ASP A 309 9.19 0.52 -20.76
CA ASP A 309 10.37 -0.32 -20.60
C ASP A 309 11.01 -0.23 -19.20
N CYS A 310 10.18 -0.11 -18.15
CA CYS A 310 10.66 -0.03 -16.78
C CYS A 310 9.60 -0.58 -15.82
N ILE A 311 10.02 -1.44 -14.89
CA ILE A 311 9.17 -1.97 -13.83
C ILE A 311 8.78 -0.89 -12.82
N TYR A 312 9.66 0.09 -12.60
CA TYR A 312 9.38 1.22 -11.71
C TYR A 312 8.48 2.23 -12.42
N GLY A 313 7.32 2.50 -11.85
CA GLY A 313 6.30 3.36 -12.40
C GLY A 313 6.56 4.86 -12.22
N ILE A 314 5.51 5.64 -12.43
CA ILE A 314 5.48 7.09 -12.24
C ILE A 314 4.42 7.43 -11.19
N GLY A 315 4.78 8.22 -10.20
CA GLY A 315 3.87 8.71 -9.15
C GLY A 315 3.03 9.91 -9.61
N GLU A 316 1.96 10.16 -8.89
CA GLU A 316 1.13 11.36 -9.10
C GLU A 316 1.90 12.62 -8.71
N VAL A 317 2.67 12.55 -7.61
CA VAL A 317 3.47 13.67 -7.11
C VAL A 317 4.46 14.17 -8.15
N ALA A 318 5.17 13.28 -8.84
CA ALA A 318 6.16 13.65 -9.87
C ALA A 318 5.57 14.55 -10.95
N GLN A 319 4.31 14.30 -11.36
CA GLN A 319 3.62 15.07 -12.39
C GLN A 319 3.11 16.42 -11.86
N ALA A 320 2.80 16.52 -10.58
CA ALA A 320 2.31 17.74 -9.94
C ALA A 320 3.43 18.74 -9.58
N ILE A 321 4.66 18.28 -9.34
CA ILE A 321 5.80 19.10 -8.90
C ILE A 321 6.00 20.38 -9.74
N PRO A 322 6.04 20.36 -11.09
CA PRO A 322 6.30 21.57 -11.87
C PRO A 322 5.25 22.66 -11.64
N ASN A 323 3.97 22.26 -11.61
CA ASN A 323 2.87 23.19 -11.40
C ASN A 323 2.85 23.70 -9.94
N ASN A 324 3.12 22.84 -8.97
CA ASN A 324 3.20 23.21 -7.57
C ASN A 324 4.32 24.24 -7.34
N LYS A 325 5.48 24.07 -7.98
CA LYS A 325 6.57 25.07 -7.96
C LYS A 325 6.11 26.42 -8.49
N ALA A 326 5.38 26.43 -9.62
CA ALA A 326 4.89 27.65 -10.22
C ALA A 326 3.88 28.38 -9.32
N VAL A 327 2.94 27.65 -8.71
CA VAL A 327 1.96 28.20 -7.77
C VAL A 327 2.64 28.83 -6.56
N ASN A 328 3.56 28.11 -5.91
CA ASN A 328 4.29 28.62 -4.75
C ASN A 328 5.14 29.86 -5.09
N PHE A 329 5.78 29.84 -6.26
CA PHE A 329 6.56 30.98 -6.72
C PHE A 329 5.69 32.22 -6.98
N ASN A 330 4.54 32.06 -7.65
CA ASN A 330 3.60 33.16 -7.88
C ASN A 330 3.11 33.76 -6.55
N LEU A 331 2.75 32.92 -5.59
CA LEU A 331 2.36 33.39 -4.25
C LEU A 331 3.49 34.11 -3.53
N ALA A 332 4.73 33.62 -3.64
CA ALA A 332 5.89 34.31 -3.07
C ALA A 332 6.06 35.71 -3.66
N MET A 333 5.91 35.84 -4.98
CA MET A 333 5.99 37.13 -5.66
C MET A 333 4.83 38.05 -5.32
N MET A 334 3.61 37.53 -5.13
CA MET A 334 2.46 38.29 -4.65
C MET A 334 2.73 38.84 -3.25
N LEU A 335 3.15 37.99 -2.31
CA LEU A 335 3.46 38.39 -0.94
C LEU A 335 4.60 39.42 -0.91
N LEU A 336 5.62 39.23 -1.72
CA LEU A 336 6.71 40.20 -1.85
C LEU A 336 6.23 41.55 -2.37
N SER A 337 5.35 41.56 -3.38
CA SER A 337 4.74 42.79 -3.91
C SER A 337 3.92 43.52 -2.86
N VAL A 338 3.10 42.79 -2.09
CA VAL A 338 2.32 43.35 -0.98
C VAL A 338 3.23 43.95 0.08
N GLN A 339 4.30 43.23 0.46
CA GLN A 339 5.28 43.74 1.43
C GLN A 339 5.98 45.01 0.94
N GLN A 340 6.40 45.06 -0.34
CA GLN A 340 7.05 46.24 -0.92
C GLN A 340 6.09 47.43 -1.07
N THR A 341 4.80 47.18 -1.29
CA THR A 341 3.78 48.22 -1.35
C THR A 341 3.43 48.73 0.06
N ALA A 342 3.33 47.85 1.04
CA ALA A 342 3.04 48.23 2.43
C ALA A 342 4.22 48.94 3.09
N TRP A 343 5.44 48.53 2.78
CA TRP A 343 6.69 49.15 3.25
C TRP A 343 7.60 49.52 2.07
N PRO A 344 7.28 50.63 1.36
CA PRO A 344 8.11 51.06 0.21
C PRO A 344 9.51 51.49 0.65
N LYS A 345 10.49 51.18 -0.17
CA LYS A 345 11.84 51.61 0.06
C LYS A 345 11.95 53.13 -0.07
N ILE A 346 12.74 53.76 0.80
CA ILE A 346 13.00 55.17 0.78
C ILE A 346 14.31 55.42 0.04
N ILE A 347 14.28 56.32 -0.94
CA ILE A 347 15.47 56.83 -1.63
C ILE A 347 15.84 58.17 -0.96
N GLN A 348 17.04 58.23 -0.38
CA GLN A 348 17.52 59.39 0.34
C GLN A 348 18.75 59.95 -0.39
N LYS A 349 18.82 61.29 -0.53
CA LYS A 349 20.07 61.97 -0.93
C LYS A 349 21.08 61.93 0.22
N ALA A 350 22.37 61.74 -0.11
CA ALA A 350 23.41 61.77 0.89
C ALA A 350 23.36 63.09 1.70
N GLY A 351 23.22 62.98 3.03
CA GLY A 351 23.17 64.14 3.93
C GLY A 351 21.80 64.74 4.17
N ALA A 352 20.72 64.23 3.55
CA ALA A 352 19.37 64.76 3.77
C ALA A 352 18.86 64.59 5.23
N LEU A 353 19.21 63.47 5.87
CA LEU A 353 18.88 63.17 7.27
C LEU A 353 20.16 63.01 8.08
N ALA A 354 20.83 64.11 8.37
CA ALA A 354 22.22 64.09 8.87
C ALA A 354 22.40 63.53 10.29
N ARG A 355 21.43 62.95 10.97
CA ARG A 355 21.58 62.31 12.30
C ARG A 355 20.35 61.54 12.76
N GLN A 356 19.32 61.34 11.93
CA GLN A 356 18.15 60.56 12.30
C GLN A 356 18.19 59.20 11.60
N GLN A 357 18.02 58.15 12.40
CA GLN A 357 17.67 56.83 11.86
C GLN A 357 16.18 56.80 11.61
N ILE A 358 15.76 56.43 10.42
CA ILE A 358 14.35 56.18 10.11
C ILE A 358 13.90 54.96 10.90
N THR A 359 12.97 55.14 11.82
CA THR A 359 12.36 54.06 12.60
C THR A 359 11.05 53.63 11.97
N ASN A 360 10.41 52.62 12.53
CA ASN A 360 9.11 52.11 12.07
C ASN A 360 7.98 52.65 12.93
N ALA A 361 8.21 53.77 13.69
CA ALA A 361 7.25 54.33 14.62
C ALA A 361 6.14 55.10 13.88
N PRO A 362 4.85 54.82 14.14
CA PRO A 362 3.76 55.58 13.56
C PRO A 362 3.81 57.06 14.01
N GLY A 363 3.73 57.97 13.03
CA GLY A 363 3.71 59.39 13.32
C GLY A 363 5.10 60.02 13.53
N GLU A 364 6.19 59.33 13.20
CA GLU A 364 7.53 59.87 13.27
C GLU A 364 7.69 61.09 12.32
N VAL A 365 8.15 62.17 12.83
CA VAL A 365 8.41 63.40 12.05
C VAL A 365 9.85 63.40 11.59
N LEU A 366 10.05 63.28 10.26
CA LEU A 366 11.36 63.33 9.63
C LEU A 366 11.66 64.76 9.12
N THR A 367 12.77 65.32 9.53
CA THR A 367 13.19 66.68 9.11
C THR A 367 14.15 66.59 7.94
N ASP A 368 13.77 67.17 6.80
CA ASP A 368 14.62 67.26 5.60
C ASP A 368 15.52 68.51 5.67
N ASN A 369 16.83 68.34 5.80
CA ASN A 369 17.82 69.38 5.87
C ASN A 369 18.40 69.78 4.47
N THR A 370 17.74 69.39 3.40
CA THR A 370 18.22 69.66 2.03
C THR A 370 18.01 71.13 1.67
N LYS A 371 19.08 71.88 1.40
CA LYS A 371 19.06 73.30 0.99
C LYS A 371 18.57 73.54 -0.45
N SER A 372 18.17 72.55 -1.19
CA SER A 372 17.79 72.61 -2.61
C SER A 372 16.27 72.51 -2.73
N GLN A 373 15.66 73.14 -3.74
CA GLN A 373 14.23 72.98 -4.07
C GLN A 373 13.84 71.55 -4.45
N ASN A 374 14.82 70.66 -4.59
CA ASN A 374 14.59 69.23 -4.86
C ASN A 374 14.46 68.48 -3.54
N TRP A 375 13.52 67.52 -3.51
CA TRP A 375 13.27 66.61 -2.40
C TRP A 375 14.54 65.94 -1.87
N GLY A 376 14.69 65.82 -0.57
CA GLY A 376 15.84 65.15 0.08
C GLY A 376 15.61 63.63 0.21
N PHE A 377 14.39 63.18 0.29
CA PHE A 377 14.00 61.79 0.30
C PHE A 377 12.69 61.59 -0.47
N LYS A 378 12.51 60.40 -1.06
CA LYS A 378 11.32 60.01 -1.82
C LYS A 378 11.07 58.52 -1.60
N TYR A 379 9.80 58.13 -1.47
CA TYR A 379 9.42 56.73 -1.55
C TYR A 379 9.67 56.20 -2.95
N MET A 380 10.24 55.01 -3.02
CA MET A 380 10.37 54.30 -4.28
C MET A 380 9.00 53.88 -4.74
N GLU A 381 8.57 54.36 -5.91
CA GLU A 381 7.32 53.94 -6.51
C GLU A 381 7.41 52.46 -6.84
N THR A 382 6.53 51.66 -6.24
CA THR A 382 6.38 50.23 -6.53
C THR A 382 5.14 50.08 -7.40
N SER A 383 5.24 49.36 -8.50
CA SER A 383 4.04 48.98 -9.26
C SER A 383 3.20 48.05 -8.41
N GLY A 384 1.90 48.34 -8.32
CA GLY A 384 0.95 47.50 -7.60
C GLY A 384 0.88 46.09 -8.16
N PHE A 385 0.39 45.19 -7.36
CA PHE A 385 0.16 43.79 -7.74
C PHE A 385 -0.82 43.68 -8.91
N SER A 386 -0.50 42.85 -9.94
CA SER A 386 -1.41 42.58 -11.05
C SER A 386 -2.45 41.51 -10.67
N SER A 387 -3.73 41.83 -10.82
CA SER A 387 -4.83 40.87 -10.64
C SER A 387 -4.71 39.63 -11.56
N GLN A 388 -4.01 39.76 -12.68
CA GLN A 388 -3.73 38.66 -13.60
C GLN A 388 -2.90 37.54 -12.95
N ALA A 389 -2.04 37.84 -12.00
CA ALA A 389 -1.24 36.83 -11.30
C ALA A 389 -2.10 35.96 -10.38
N LEU A 390 -3.15 36.51 -9.77
CA LEU A 390 -4.12 35.75 -8.99
C LEU A 390 -4.88 34.78 -9.92
N THR A 391 -5.42 35.29 -11.02
CA THR A 391 -6.14 34.47 -12.01
C THR A 391 -5.25 33.36 -12.60
N LEU A 392 -3.96 33.64 -12.83
CA LEU A 392 -3.01 32.63 -13.29
C LEU A 392 -2.80 31.54 -12.23
N THR A 393 -2.68 31.92 -10.97
CA THR A 393 -2.51 30.94 -9.86
C THR A 393 -3.74 30.04 -9.75
N ASP A 394 -4.96 30.60 -9.76
CA ASP A 394 -6.19 29.84 -9.70
C ASP A 394 -6.34 28.92 -10.92
N SER A 395 -5.97 29.42 -12.11
CA SER A 395 -5.97 28.61 -13.34
C SER A 395 -4.96 27.44 -13.25
N LEU A 396 -3.76 27.65 -12.71
CA LEU A 396 -2.76 26.60 -12.53
C LEU A 396 -3.25 25.53 -11.55
N ILE A 397 -3.89 25.93 -10.46
CA ILE A 397 -4.46 24.99 -9.48
C ILE A 397 -5.58 24.16 -10.14
N SER A 398 -6.52 24.81 -10.81
CA SER A 398 -7.65 24.14 -11.47
C SER A 398 -7.18 23.20 -12.58
N LEU A 399 -6.26 23.64 -13.46
CA LEU A 399 -5.69 22.79 -14.51
C LEU A 399 -4.92 21.59 -13.92
N THR A 400 -4.18 21.78 -12.84
CA THR A 400 -3.45 20.70 -12.17
C THR A 400 -4.43 19.66 -11.61
N ARG A 401 -5.49 20.10 -10.94
CA ARG A 401 -6.57 19.22 -10.46
C ARG A 401 -7.23 18.44 -11.62
N THR A 402 -7.49 19.12 -12.72
CA THR A 402 -8.13 18.50 -13.91
C THR A 402 -7.22 17.44 -14.54
N VAL A 403 -5.93 17.76 -14.77
CA VAL A 403 -4.98 16.85 -15.43
C VAL A 403 -4.70 15.62 -14.55
N THR A 404 -4.66 15.79 -13.24
CA THR A 404 -4.45 14.67 -12.29
C THR A 404 -5.74 13.89 -11.99
N GLY A 405 -6.90 14.33 -12.49
CA GLY A 405 -8.19 13.69 -12.23
C GLY A 405 -8.68 13.84 -10.78
N SER A 406 -8.18 14.85 -10.06
CA SER A 406 -8.62 15.24 -8.72
C SER A 406 -9.55 16.46 -8.82
N SER A 407 -10.57 16.38 -9.69
CA SER A 407 -11.51 17.49 -9.92
C SER A 407 -12.37 17.75 -8.67
N GLU A 408 -12.96 18.93 -8.59
CA GLU A 408 -13.84 19.39 -7.50
C GLU A 408 -15.00 18.43 -7.22
N VAL A 409 -15.51 17.76 -8.27
CA VAL A 409 -16.56 16.74 -8.13
C VAL A 409 -16.07 15.51 -7.35
N VAL A 410 -14.80 15.10 -7.54
CA VAL A 410 -14.19 13.97 -6.81
C VAL A 410 -13.97 14.33 -5.34
N THR A 411 -13.64 15.59 -5.06
CA THR A 411 -13.42 16.08 -3.69
C THR A 411 -14.71 16.42 -2.95
N GLY A 412 -15.88 16.29 -3.60
CA GLY A 412 -17.19 16.55 -2.99
C GLY A 412 -17.60 18.02 -2.97
N GLU A 413 -16.87 18.89 -3.65
CA GLU A 413 -17.27 20.29 -3.80
C GLU A 413 -18.49 20.36 -4.73
N VAL A 414 -19.66 20.71 -4.18
CA VAL A 414 -20.95 20.71 -4.89
C VAL A 414 -21.06 21.90 -5.84
N MET A 415 -21.16 21.64 -7.12
CA MET A 415 -21.49 22.65 -8.11
C MET A 415 -23.00 22.92 -8.09
N GLY A 416 -23.43 23.89 -7.29
CA GLY A 416 -24.77 24.49 -7.35
C GLY A 416 -25.85 23.82 -6.50
N ALA A 417 -26.58 24.65 -5.77
CA ALA A 417 -27.61 24.25 -4.80
C ALA A 417 -28.89 23.60 -5.40
N ASN A 418 -29.03 23.52 -6.72
CA ASN A 418 -30.28 23.13 -7.41
C ASN A 418 -30.16 21.87 -8.29
N MET A 419 -29.14 21.01 -8.10
CA MET A 419 -29.03 19.77 -8.86
C MET A 419 -29.83 18.64 -8.21
N ALA A 420 -30.53 17.85 -9.03
CA ALA A 420 -31.19 16.64 -8.56
C ALA A 420 -30.15 15.63 -8.01
N ALA A 421 -30.48 14.93 -6.94
CA ALA A 421 -29.57 13.96 -6.28
C ALA A 421 -29.05 12.90 -7.27
N SER A 422 -29.89 12.42 -8.18
CA SER A 422 -29.51 11.47 -9.24
C SER A 422 -28.47 12.02 -10.21
N ALA A 423 -28.51 13.33 -10.54
CA ALA A 423 -27.52 13.98 -11.39
C ALA A 423 -26.16 14.13 -10.67
N ILE A 424 -26.17 14.42 -9.38
CA ILE A 424 -24.96 14.49 -8.55
C ILE A 424 -24.29 13.10 -8.49
N ILE A 425 -25.07 12.05 -8.25
CA ILE A 425 -24.57 10.66 -8.24
C ILE A 425 -23.98 10.27 -9.59
N ALA A 426 -24.64 10.62 -10.69
CA ALA A 426 -24.15 10.33 -12.05
C ALA A 426 -22.82 11.05 -12.32
N LEU A 427 -22.67 12.31 -11.91
CA LEU A 427 -21.44 13.08 -12.05
C LEU A 427 -20.30 12.50 -11.18
N GLN A 428 -20.60 12.11 -9.94
CA GLN A 428 -19.62 11.49 -9.05
C GLN A 428 -19.14 10.13 -9.60
N ASN A 429 -20.04 9.32 -10.14
CA ASN A 429 -19.69 8.05 -10.78
C ASN A 429 -18.81 8.29 -12.03
N GLN A 430 -19.12 9.30 -12.82
CA GLN A 430 -18.29 9.66 -13.97
C GLN A 430 -16.91 10.18 -13.54
N ALA A 431 -16.86 10.97 -12.49
CA ALA A 431 -15.61 11.52 -11.94
C ALA A 431 -14.69 10.45 -11.32
N LYS A 432 -15.25 9.32 -10.85
CA LYS A 432 -14.48 8.18 -10.31
C LYS A 432 -13.80 7.32 -11.40
N LYS A 433 -14.26 7.34 -12.65
CA LYS A 433 -13.70 6.50 -13.74
C LYS A 433 -12.18 6.54 -13.92
N PRO A 434 -11.49 7.70 -13.81
CA PRO A 434 -10.04 7.72 -13.86
C PRO A 434 -9.37 6.94 -12.72
N ILE A 435 -10.04 6.83 -11.55
CA ILE A 435 -9.54 6.12 -10.38
C ILE A 435 -9.71 4.60 -10.54
N GLU A 436 -10.75 4.14 -11.23
CA GLU A 436 -11.01 2.71 -11.46
C GLU A 436 -9.84 1.97 -12.12
N ILE A 437 -9.03 2.66 -12.93
CA ILE A 437 -7.85 2.06 -13.57
C ILE A 437 -6.82 1.65 -12.49
N TYR A 438 -6.65 2.49 -11.47
CA TYR A 438 -5.74 2.23 -10.35
C TYR A 438 -6.32 1.19 -9.40
N GLN A 439 -7.62 1.22 -9.14
CA GLN A 439 -8.32 0.19 -8.37
C GLN A 439 -8.15 -1.19 -9.03
N LYS A 440 -8.30 -1.31 -10.36
CA LYS A 440 -8.07 -2.57 -11.07
C LYS A 440 -6.63 -3.10 -10.94
N LYS A 441 -5.64 -2.22 -10.84
CA LYS A 441 -4.25 -2.61 -10.56
C LYS A 441 -4.10 -3.09 -9.12
N PHE A 442 -4.73 -2.39 -8.20
CA PHE A 442 -4.75 -2.75 -6.79
C PHE A 442 -5.39 -4.13 -6.57
N TYR A 443 -6.52 -4.43 -7.22
CA TYR A 443 -7.16 -5.75 -7.18
C TYR A 443 -6.26 -6.85 -7.78
N ARG A 444 -5.55 -6.56 -8.87
CA ARG A 444 -4.54 -7.49 -9.42
C ARG A 444 -3.38 -7.74 -8.47
N ALA A 445 -2.94 -6.71 -7.73
CA ALA A 445 -1.94 -6.92 -6.69
C ALA A 445 -2.45 -7.88 -5.62
N HIS A 446 -3.71 -7.74 -5.18
CA HIS A 446 -4.33 -8.65 -4.21
C HIS A 446 -4.51 -10.07 -4.75
N GLN A 447 -4.78 -10.25 -6.05
CA GLN A 447 -4.75 -11.60 -6.65
C GLN A 447 -3.36 -12.24 -6.56
N LYS A 448 -2.28 -11.45 -6.77
CA LYS A 448 -0.91 -11.94 -6.61
C LYS A 448 -0.59 -12.24 -5.14
N ILE A 449 -1.05 -11.39 -4.20
CA ILE A 449 -0.93 -11.60 -2.76
C ILE A 449 -1.61 -12.90 -2.35
N GLY A 450 -2.84 -13.12 -2.76
CA GLY A 450 -3.57 -14.34 -2.44
C GLY A 450 -2.88 -15.62 -2.98
N LYS A 451 -2.22 -15.54 -4.13
CA LYS A 451 -1.40 -16.66 -4.64
C LYS A 451 -0.16 -16.92 -3.78
N ILE A 452 0.45 -15.87 -3.22
CA ILE A 452 1.55 -16.00 -2.28
C ILE A 452 1.04 -16.61 -0.96
N HIS A 453 -0.08 -16.14 -0.43
CA HIS A 453 -0.71 -16.72 0.76
C HIS A 453 -1.04 -18.21 0.55
N GLU A 454 -1.56 -18.61 -0.62
CA GLU A 454 -1.79 -20.00 -0.95
C GLU A 454 -0.51 -20.85 -0.79
N GLN A 455 0.65 -20.32 -1.22
CA GLN A 455 1.92 -21.02 -1.04
C GLN A 455 2.36 -21.10 0.43
N PHE A 456 2.16 -20.02 1.21
CA PHE A 456 2.39 -20.09 2.65
C PHE A 456 1.48 -21.11 3.31
N PHE A 457 0.19 -21.12 2.99
CA PHE A 457 -0.78 -22.06 3.57
C PHE A 457 -0.38 -23.51 3.32
N LYS A 458 0.03 -23.84 2.10
CA LYS A 458 0.43 -25.21 1.73
C LYS A 458 1.78 -25.64 2.29
N ASN A 459 2.72 -24.71 2.45
CA ASN A 459 4.11 -25.06 2.75
C ASN A 459 4.51 -24.84 4.20
N TYR A 460 3.89 -23.87 4.89
CA TYR A 460 4.28 -23.47 6.24
C TYR A 460 3.24 -23.82 7.30
N TYR A 461 1.95 -23.79 6.94
CA TYR A 461 0.87 -24.16 7.88
C TYR A 461 0.60 -25.67 7.81
N THR A 462 1.60 -26.47 8.18
CA THR A 462 1.55 -27.94 8.12
C THR A 462 0.99 -28.58 9.38
N ASP A 463 0.97 -27.85 10.48
CA ASP A 463 0.37 -28.28 11.74
C ASP A 463 -1.11 -27.88 11.78
N ASP A 464 -1.93 -28.65 12.49
CA ASP A 464 -3.35 -28.33 12.67
C ASP A 464 -3.50 -27.05 13.50
N ARG A 465 -3.92 -25.98 12.86
CA ARG A 465 -4.16 -24.68 13.51
C ARG A 465 -5.63 -24.39 13.56
N LEU A 466 -6.14 -24.19 14.76
CA LEU A 466 -7.51 -23.78 14.97
C LEU A 466 -7.62 -22.26 14.77
N PHE A 467 -8.56 -21.86 13.94
CA PHE A 467 -8.93 -20.46 13.80
C PHE A 467 -10.45 -20.32 13.87
N SER A 468 -10.90 -19.18 14.36
CA SER A 468 -12.33 -18.89 14.48
C SER A 468 -12.71 -17.76 13.54
N TYR A 469 -13.84 -17.91 12.89
CA TYR A 469 -14.44 -16.87 12.06
C TYR A 469 -15.92 -16.71 12.42
N GLU A 470 -16.43 -15.53 12.20
CA GLU A 470 -17.83 -15.19 12.45
C GLU A 470 -18.61 -15.21 11.13
N GLU A 471 -19.69 -15.96 11.09
CA GLU A 471 -20.62 -16.04 9.97
C GLU A 471 -22.04 -16.07 10.54
N ASP A 472 -22.92 -15.22 10.02
CA ASP A 472 -24.31 -15.05 10.52
C ASP A 472 -24.42 -14.81 12.04
N ASN A 473 -23.49 -14.07 12.63
CA ASN A 473 -23.38 -13.84 14.08
C ASN A 473 -23.15 -15.12 14.91
N GLN A 474 -22.65 -16.18 14.30
CA GLN A 474 -22.21 -17.39 14.99
C GLN A 474 -20.70 -17.57 14.80
N LEU A 475 -20.04 -17.92 15.90
CA LEU A 475 -18.61 -18.20 15.88
C LEU A 475 -18.39 -19.66 15.48
N TYR A 476 -17.70 -19.87 14.36
CA TYR A 476 -17.27 -21.18 13.90
C TYR A 476 -15.77 -21.33 14.15
N THR A 477 -15.37 -22.49 14.61
CA THR A 477 -13.95 -22.86 14.77
C THR A 477 -13.64 -24.00 13.82
N VAL A 478 -12.62 -23.79 12.98
CA VAL A 478 -12.19 -24.76 11.97
C VAL A 478 -10.68 -24.97 12.10
N SER A 479 -10.24 -26.19 11.79
CA SER A 479 -8.83 -26.53 11.73
C SER A 479 -8.29 -26.28 10.33
N MET A 480 -7.18 -25.56 10.23
CA MET A 480 -6.40 -25.36 9.01
C MET A 480 -5.17 -26.25 9.03
N ASN A 481 -5.06 -27.13 8.03
CA ASN A 481 -3.88 -27.94 7.76
C ASN A 481 -3.56 -27.88 6.26
N GLY A 482 -2.53 -27.14 5.89
CA GLY A 482 -2.17 -26.91 4.49
C GLY A 482 -1.62 -28.16 3.79
N GLU A 483 -1.09 -29.12 4.54
CA GLU A 483 -0.54 -30.35 3.96
C GLU A 483 -1.61 -31.19 3.27
N SER A 484 -2.84 -31.17 3.79
CA SER A 484 -3.99 -31.88 3.23
C SER A 484 -4.41 -31.39 1.84
N TYR A 485 -4.01 -30.17 1.47
CA TYR A 485 -4.42 -29.49 0.24
C TYR A 485 -3.26 -29.21 -0.72
N LYS A 486 -2.07 -29.79 -0.51
CA LYS A 486 -0.87 -29.55 -1.34
C LYS A 486 -1.09 -29.83 -2.83
N ASP A 487 -1.82 -30.90 -3.14
CA ASP A 487 -2.05 -31.36 -4.51
C ASP A 487 -3.25 -30.71 -5.18
N ILE A 488 -3.92 -29.80 -4.50
CA ILE A 488 -5.13 -29.12 -4.99
C ILE A 488 -4.74 -27.72 -5.43
N ASP A 489 -5.02 -27.37 -6.69
CA ASP A 489 -4.84 -26.01 -7.19
C ASP A 489 -6.13 -25.22 -7.04
N PHE A 490 -6.00 -24.00 -6.51
CA PHE A 490 -7.11 -23.08 -6.35
C PHE A 490 -7.00 -21.94 -7.38
N SER A 491 -8.13 -21.60 -7.98
CA SER A 491 -8.31 -20.33 -8.66
C SER A 491 -8.63 -19.25 -7.65
N LEU A 492 -8.18 -18.04 -7.88
CA LEU A 492 -8.38 -16.91 -6.98
C LEU A 492 -9.16 -15.82 -7.67
N SER A 493 -10.24 -15.39 -7.08
CA SER A 493 -10.98 -14.20 -7.44
C SER A 493 -10.90 -13.16 -6.30
N VAL A 494 -10.99 -11.90 -6.68
CA VAL A 494 -11.11 -10.79 -5.75
C VAL A 494 -12.55 -10.32 -5.78
N GLU A 495 -13.24 -10.47 -4.68
CA GLU A 495 -14.54 -9.88 -4.46
C GLU A 495 -14.37 -8.51 -3.85
N VAL A 496 -15.05 -7.55 -4.42
CA VAL A 496 -15.05 -6.17 -3.99
C VAL A 496 -16.39 -5.90 -3.31
N GLY A 497 -16.33 -5.65 -2.02
CA GLY A 497 -17.53 -5.27 -1.26
C GLY A 497 -18.03 -3.91 -1.72
N SER A 498 -19.34 -3.73 -1.75
CA SER A 498 -19.99 -2.46 -2.02
C SER A 498 -19.76 -1.49 -0.84
N GLY A 499 -18.51 -1.06 -0.62
CA GLY A 499 -18.13 -0.20 0.50
C GLY A 499 -18.48 1.29 0.31
N GLY A 500 -19.09 1.65 -0.80
CA GLY A 500 -19.47 3.04 -1.05
C GLY A 500 -20.85 3.34 -0.47
N ILE A 501 -20.95 4.27 0.48
CA ILE A 501 -22.20 4.79 1.06
C ILE A 501 -23.25 5.10 -0.03
N TYR A 502 -22.82 5.50 -1.21
CA TYR A 502 -23.69 5.80 -2.35
C TYR A 502 -24.21 4.55 -3.08
N SER A 503 -23.40 3.49 -3.19
CA SER A 503 -23.88 2.23 -3.77
C SER A 503 -24.85 1.55 -2.82
N GLU A 504 -24.60 1.64 -1.53
CA GLU A 504 -25.49 1.16 -0.48
C GLU A 504 -26.82 1.93 -0.47
N SER A 505 -26.79 3.27 -0.59
CA SER A 505 -28.02 4.06 -0.66
C SER A 505 -28.83 3.81 -1.94
N LEU A 506 -28.19 3.52 -3.07
CA LEU A 506 -28.87 3.08 -4.29
C LEU A 506 -29.49 1.68 -4.12
N THR A 507 -28.76 0.76 -3.50
CA THR A 507 -29.26 -0.58 -3.16
C THR A 507 -30.47 -0.49 -2.25
N VAL A 508 -30.41 0.34 -1.21
CA VAL A 508 -31.54 0.61 -0.30
C VAL A 508 -32.72 1.19 -1.06
N SER A 509 -32.50 2.17 -1.92
CA SER A 509 -33.57 2.79 -2.73
C SER A 509 -34.20 1.78 -3.69
N LEU A 510 -33.42 0.86 -4.26
CA LEU A 510 -33.92 -0.23 -5.10
C LEU A 510 -34.73 -1.23 -4.27
N LEU A 511 -34.20 -1.65 -3.12
CA LEU A 511 -34.89 -2.55 -2.19
C LEU A 511 -36.21 -1.94 -1.68
N ASP A 512 -36.21 -0.63 -1.38
CA ASP A 512 -37.43 0.08 -0.99
C ASP A 512 -38.47 0.09 -2.12
N SER A 513 -38.05 0.27 -3.37
CA SER A 513 -38.95 0.22 -4.52
C SER A 513 -39.50 -1.19 -4.77
N MET A 514 -38.66 -2.22 -4.65
CA MET A 514 -39.09 -3.63 -4.80
C MET A 514 -40.06 -4.03 -3.69
N LYS A 515 -39.82 -3.57 -2.45
CA LYS A 515 -40.74 -3.79 -1.33
C LYS A 515 -42.08 -3.10 -1.51
N GLN A 516 -42.06 -1.84 -2.03
CA GLN A 516 -43.29 -1.12 -2.35
C GLN A 516 -44.07 -1.75 -3.51
N ALA A 517 -43.38 -2.34 -4.48
CA ALA A 517 -43.97 -3.08 -5.58
C ALA A 517 -44.54 -4.45 -5.13
N GLY A 518 -44.13 -4.96 -3.96
CA GLY A 518 -44.52 -6.28 -3.47
C GLY A 518 -43.71 -7.45 -4.06
N ASP A 519 -42.59 -7.14 -4.73
CA ASP A 519 -41.73 -8.14 -5.37
C ASP A 519 -40.88 -8.92 -4.36
N ILE A 520 -40.63 -8.33 -3.16
CA ILE A 520 -39.89 -8.94 -2.07
C ILE A 520 -40.69 -8.87 -0.75
N ASP A 521 -40.64 -9.95 0.02
CA ASP A 521 -41.22 -9.96 1.38
C ASP A 521 -40.30 -9.20 2.36
N PHE A 522 -40.83 -8.87 3.53
CA PHE A 522 -40.09 -8.10 4.53
C PHE A 522 -38.88 -8.87 5.08
N ASP A 523 -38.93 -10.19 5.11
CA ASP A 523 -37.80 -11.01 5.56
C ASP A 523 -36.69 -11.04 4.52
N GLU A 524 -37.02 -11.16 3.23
CA GLU A 524 -36.11 -11.02 2.10
C GLU A 524 -35.51 -9.60 2.02
N TYR A 525 -36.34 -8.59 2.28
CA TYR A 525 -35.89 -7.19 2.35
C TYR A 525 -34.83 -6.99 3.44
N ILE A 526 -35.03 -7.50 4.66
CA ILE A 526 -34.05 -7.44 5.74
C ILE A 526 -32.80 -8.24 5.36
N GLU A 527 -32.95 -9.37 4.68
CA GLU A 527 -31.82 -10.20 4.29
C GLU A 527 -30.89 -9.52 3.29
N LEU A 528 -31.46 -8.84 2.32
CA LEU A 528 -30.74 -8.10 1.27
C LEU A 528 -30.24 -6.71 1.71
N TYR A 529 -30.75 -6.21 2.86
CA TYR A 529 -30.40 -4.87 3.34
C TYR A 529 -28.92 -4.80 3.77
N PRO A 530 -28.14 -3.77 3.38
CA PRO A 530 -26.73 -3.62 3.75
C PRO A 530 -26.51 -3.56 5.27
N GLU A 531 -25.57 -4.34 5.78
CA GLU A 531 -25.24 -4.40 7.23
C GLU A 531 -24.64 -3.12 7.77
N SER A 532 -23.91 -2.40 6.93
CA SER A 532 -23.30 -1.09 7.22
C SER A 532 -24.32 -0.02 7.60
N ILE A 533 -25.54 -0.09 7.04
CA ILE A 533 -26.62 0.87 7.32
C ILE A 533 -27.51 0.36 8.46
N MET A 534 -27.78 -0.95 8.52
CA MET A 534 -28.66 -1.56 9.52
C MET A 534 -27.85 -2.36 10.56
N VAL A 535 -27.22 -1.68 11.48
CA VAL A 535 -26.36 -2.27 12.56
C VAL A 535 -27.08 -3.32 13.40
N PHE A 536 -28.42 -3.27 13.50
CA PHE A 536 -29.25 -4.20 14.30
C PHE A 536 -29.98 -5.26 13.45
N LYS A 537 -29.53 -5.51 12.22
CA LYS A 537 -30.10 -6.49 11.29
C LYS A 537 -30.25 -7.88 11.94
N SER A 538 -29.20 -8.34 12.60
CA SER A 538 -29.17 -9.64 13.29
C SER A 538 -30.13 -9.72 14.48
N GLN A 539 -30.29 -8.63 15.24
CA GLN A 539 -31.25 -8.56 16.35
C GLN A 539 -32.70 -8.62 15.83
N LEU A 540 -32.96 -7.93 14.71
CA LEU A 540 -34.25 -7.90 14.06
C LEU A 540 -34.66 -9.30 13.53
N LYS A 541 -33.71 -10.01 12.89
CA LYS A 541 -33.88 -11.41 12.44
C LYS A 541 -34.24 -12.32 13.63
N LYS A 542 -33.48 -12.28 14.73
CA LYS A 542 -33.76 -13.08 15.94
C LYS A 542 -35.12 -12.78 16.55
N MET A 543 -35.51 -11.51 16.62
CA MET A 543 -36.83 -11.12 17.14
C MET A 543 -37.97 -11.65 16.26
N ARG A 544 -37.81 -11.66 14.93
CA ARG A 544 -38.83 -12.20 14.03
C ARG A 544 -38.90 -13.72 14.05
N GLN A 545 -37.78 -14.42 14.07
CA GLN A 545 -37.75 -15.87 14.24
C GLN A 545 -38.47 -16.28 15.51
N LYS A 546 -38.22 -15.59 16.62
CA LYS A 546 -38.91 -15.84 17.88
C LYS A 546 -40.45 -15.62 17.78
N LYS A 547 -40.86 -14.53 17.12
CA LYS A 547 -42.30 -14.28 16.88
C LYS A 547 -42.93 -15.32 15.95
N ALA A 548 -42.21 -15.76 14.92
CA ALA A 548 -42.71 -16.81 14.01
C ALA A 548 -42.86 -18.16 14.73
N GLU A 549 -41.90 -18.49 15.62
CA GLU A 549 -42.01 -19.70 16.48
C GLU A 549 -43.18 -19.61 17.47
N GLU A 550 -43.39 -18.46 18.11
CA GLU A 550 -44.51 -18.21 19.00
C GLU A 550 -45.85 -18.31 18.26
N GLN A 551 -45.96 -17.77 17.04
CA GLN A 551 -47.13 -17.90 16.19
C GLN A 551 -47.38 -19.35 15.76
N LYS A 552 -46.31 -20.08 15.40
CA LYS A 552 -46.41 -21.49 15.03
C LYS A 552 -46.88 -22.38 16.22
N GLN A 553 -46.39 -22.08 17.42
CA GLN A 553 -46.83 -22.74 18.63
C GLN A 553 -48.30 -22.43 18.97
N MET A 554 -48.77 -21.18 18.81
CA MET A 554 -50.16 -20.81 18.98
C MET A 554 -51.09 -21.52 17.98
N LEU A 555 -50.66 -21.60 16.70
CA LEU A 555 -51.41 -22.34 15.66
C LEU A 555 -51.52 -23.84 15.96
N LEU A 556 -50.44 -24.46 16.43
CA LEU A 556 -50.45 -25.85 16.86
C LEU A 556 -51.38 -26.08 18.07
N GLN A 557 -51.35 -25.19 19.06
CA GLN A 557 -52.28 -25.24 20.21
C GLN A 557 -53.75 -25.06 19.78
N GLN A 558 -54.02 -24.17 18.81
CA GLN A 558 -55.36 -24.02 18.26
C GLN A 558 -55.83 -25.26 17.48
N GLN A 559 -54.94 -25.92 16.72
CA GLN A 559 -55.25 -27.18 16.05
C GLN A 559 -55.51 -28.32 17.04
N ASP A 560 -54.73 -28.40 18.12
CA ASP A 560 -54.92 -29.40 19.16
C ASP A 560 -56.26 -29.19 19.91
N ILE A 561 -56.65 -27.95 20.18
CA ILE A 561 -57.96 -27.62 20.75
C ILE A 561 -59.13 -27.98 19.80
N LEU A 562 -58.96 -27.67 18.49
CA LEU A 562 -59.95 -28.05 17.46
C LEU A 562 -60.11 -29.60 17.30
N ASN A 563 -58.98 -30.32 17.37
CA ASN A 563 -58.99 -31.80 17.33
C ASN A 563 -59.58 -32.41 18.60
N GLN A 564 -59.45 -31.76 19.76
CA GLN A 564 -60.09 -32.22 21.02
C GLN A 564 -61.60 -31.88 21.09
N THR A 565 -62.07 -30.85 20.37
CA THR A 565 -63.49 -30.44 20.36
C THR A 565 -64.32 -31.14 19.30
N ASN A 566 -63.77 -31.94 18.37
CA ASN A 566 -64.46 -32.68 17.35
C ASN A 566 -64.10 -34.20 17.35
N PRO A 567 -64.50 -35.02 18.36
CA PRO A 567 -64.15 -36.42 18.38
C PRO A 567 -65.14 -37.33 17.57
N GLN A 568 -65.99 -36.76 16.71
CA GLN A 568 -67.11 -37.59 16.10
C GLN A 568 -67.02 -37.72 14.57
N GLN A 569 -65.89 -37.76 13.93
CA GLN A 569 -65.79 -38.09 12.49
C GLN A 569 -64.74 -39.15 12.10
N SER A 570 -64.36 -40.03 13.00
CA SER A 570 -63.55 -41.19 12.64
C SER A 570 -64.24 -42.52 13.08
N MET A 571 -65.44 -42.82 12.57
CA MET A 571 -65.97 -44.16 12.54
C MET A 571 -67.07 -44.25 11.48
N GLN A 572 -66.73 -44.78 10.29
CA GLN A 572 -67.51 -45.82 9.63
C GLN A 572 -66.66 -46.53 8.57
N PRO A 573 -66.44 -47.84 8.68
CA PRO A 573 -66.04 -48.72 7.60
C PRO A 573 -67.25 -49.25 6.90
N VAL A 574 -67.27 -49.30 5.58
CA VAL A 574 -67.67 -50.43 4.74
C VAL A 574 -67.00 -50.33 3.39
#